data_54e972392549392bfe7b6b260ae267ef
#
_entry.id   54e972392549392bfe7b6b260ae267ef
#
_cell.length_a   1.000
_cell.length_b   1.000
_cell.length_c   1.000
_cell.angle_alpha   90.00
_cell.angle_beta   90.00
_cell.angle_gamma   90.00
#
_symmetry.space_group_name_H-M   'P 1'
#
loop_
_entity.id
_entity.type
_entity.pdbx_description
1 polymer ?
#
loop_
_entity_poly.entity_id
_entity_poly.type
_entity_poly.pdbx_seq_one_letter_code
_entity_poly.pdbx_strand_id
1 'polypeptide(L)'
;MGYEKGRKKGRHLKIFPKDYTGVDLETTGWDCTHDYMIEVGAIKVRDNKVVDTFSELVKTKVYYVLDDVRKEDRVVEFDSEKIVYISNSISDLTGITNEDLHHARTEKEVMIDFLKFIGDDILVGHNIVSFDSNFLYDSIQSNLGEILNNDLVDTLYLSQDIIDDIENHKLDTLMSYFDITSNVRHRALADSEVTLKLLQKLKERVLTSNMTLEEFLKNEEVKISPFLNLPVCEYFKNMNVCITGKLEIGKKEIVKEYIRNCGGAPEDDITKKTDILILGDYSGCHNLREDNLTSKHRKALKNIREGQSIEILSEEAFLQQIIP
;
A
#
# COMPACT_ATOMS: atom_id res chain seq x y z
N MET A 1 -19.51 -1.18 -16.72
CA MET A 1 -19.20 0.26 -16.91
C MET A 1 -17.89 0.51 -16.18
N GLY A 2 -16.83 0.88 -16.92
CA GLY A 2 -15.48 0.86 -16.43
C GLY A 2 -15.18 1.89 -15.36
N TYR A 3 -14.61 1.43 -14.27
CA TYR A 3 -13.94 2.25 -13.27
C TYR A 3 -12.46 2.45 -13.71
N GLU A 4 -12.26 3.29 -14.71
CA GLU A 4 -10.95 3.83 -15.07
C GLU A 4 -10.95 5.35 -14.93
N LYS A 5 -11.05 5.83 -13.70
CA LYS A 5 -10.46 7.13 -13.34
C LYS A 5 -9.59 6.89 -12.13
N GLY A 6 -8.28 6.95 -12.33
CA GLY A 6 -7.33 6.82 -11.24
C GLY A 6 -7.72 7.74 -10.08
N ARG A 7 -7.58 7.26 -8.83
CA ARG A 7 -7.86 8.01 -7.62
C ARG A 7 -6.97 9.26 -7.60
N LYS A 8 -7.58 10.45 -7.62
CA LYS A 8 -6.88 11.72 -7.48
C LYS A 8 -6.59 11.97 -6.00
N LYS A 9 -5.53 11.38 -5.51
CA LYS A 9 -5.01 11.59 -4.14
C LYS A 9 -4.03 12.75 -4.12
N GLY A 10 -3.69 13.25 -2.92
CA GLY A 10 -2.58 14.17 -2.73
C GLY A 10 -1.23 13.59 -3.17
N ARG A 11 -0.20 14.41 -3.09
CA ARG A 11 1.16 14.02 -3.52
C ARG A 11 1.78 13.04 -2.53
N HIS A 12 2.57 12.10 -3.01
CA HIS A 12 3.48 11.33 -2.17
C HIS A 12 4.74 12.16 -1.93
N LEU A 13 5.02 12.47 -0.66
CA LEU A 13 6.14 13.30 -0.24
C LEU A 13 7.22 12.46 0.43
N LYS A 14 8.48 12.76 0.10
CA LYS A 14 9.64 12.22 0.80
C LYS A 14 10.18 13.25 1.78
N ILE A 15 9.53 13.37 2.93
CA ILE A 15 9.88 14.34 3.98
C ILE A 15 9.70 13.75 5.37
N PHE A 16 10.22 14.46 6.38
CA PHE A 16 9.96 14.20 7.80
C PHE A 16 9.18 15.38 8.38
N PRO A 17 7.84 15.39 8.28
CA PRO A 17 7.01 16.50 8.75
C PRO A 17 7.07 16.64 10.27
N LYS A 18 6.84 17.87 10.78
CA LYS A 18 6.67 18.14 12.22
C LYS A 18 5.20 18.14 12.62
N ASP A 19 4.35 18.55 11.68
CA ASP A 19 2.90 18.63 11.80
C ASP A 19 2.29 17.67 10.81
N TYR A 20 1.55 16.68 11.28
CA TYR A 20 0.95 15.63 10.45
C TYR A 20 -0.08 14.82 11.25
N THR A 21 -0.79 13.97 10.56
CA THR A 21 -1.65 12.95 11.17
C THR A 21 -1.17 11.56 10.75
N GLY A 22 -0.75 10.72 11.71
CA GLY A 22 -0.50 9.30 11.50
C GLY A 22 -1.81 8.55 11.31
N VAL A 23 -1.86 7.61 10.36
CA VAL A 23 -3.09 6.87 10.03
C VAL A 23 -2.77 5.42 9.77
N ASP A 24 -3.65 4.55 10.24
CA ASP A 24 -3.65 3.12 9.95
C ASP A 24 -5.09 2.59 9.93
N LEU A 25 -5.34 1.51 9.19
CA LEU A 25 -6.65 0.89 9.04
C LEU A 25 -6.60 -0.61 9.33
N GLU A 26 -7.66 -1.13 9.97
CA GLU A 26 -7.97 -2.55 9.89
C GLU A 26 -9.06 -2.79 8.85
N THR A 27 -8.92 -3.88 8.09
CA THR A 27 -9.80 -4.18 6.95
C THR A 27 -10.17 -5.65 6.91
N THR A 28 -11.20 -5.99 6.12
CA THR A 28 -11.61 -7.39 5.89
C THR A 28 -10.67 -8.14 4.93
N GLY A 29 -9.76 -7.44 4.27
CA GLY A 29 -8.80 -7.99 3.31
C GLY A 29 -7.99 -6.90 2.61
N TRP A 30 -7.35 -7.26 1.49
CA TRP A 30 -6.33 -6.42 0.84
C TRP A 30 -6.83 -5.62 -0.36
N ASP A 31 -8.03 -5.87 -0.85
CA ASP A 31 -8.57 -5.29 -2.08
C ASP A 31 -9.66 -4.27 -1.78
N CYS A 32 -9.31 -2.99 -1.79
CA CYS A 32 -10.25 -1.89 -1.51
C CYS A 32 -11.48 -1.84 -2.44
N THR A 33 -11.52 -2.62 -3.52
CA THR A 33 -12.71 -2.73 -4.39
C THR A 33 -13.70 -3.79 -3.93
N HIS A 34 -13.27 -4.73 -3.09
CA HIS A 34 -14.07 -5.85 -2.60
C HIS A 34 -14.10 -5.96 -1.07
N ASP A 35 -13.08 -5.43 -0.41
CA ASP A 35 -12.94 -5.45 1.05
C ASP A 35 -13.40 -4.13 1.68
N TYR A 36 -13.56 -4.13 2.98
CA TYR A 36 -14.13 -3.02 3.74
C TYR A 36 -13.25 -2.65 4.92
N MET A 37 -13.23 -1.36 5.31
CA MET A 37 -12.66 -0.92 6.58
C MET A 37 -13.50 -1.40 7.76
N ILE A 38 -12.84 -1.83 8.83
CA ILE A 38 -13.47 -2.24 10.09
C ILE A 38 -12.99 -1.42 11.28
N GLU A 39 -11.81 -0.77 11.18
CA GLU A 39 -11.32 0.17 12.17
C GLU A 39 -10.50 1.27 11.48
N VAL A 40 -10.59 2.50 12.00
CA VAL A 40 -9.75 3.63 11.60
C VAL A 40 -9.05 4.15 12.84
N GLY A 41 -7.72 4.16 12.81
CA GLY A 41 -6.86 4.76 13.82
C GLY A 41 -6.11 5.97 13.27
N ALA A 42 -6.11 7.09 14.00
CA ALA A 42 -5.31 8.24 13.62
C ALA A 42 -4.75 8.99 14.82
N ILE A 43 -3.55 9.56 14.66
CA ILE A 43 -2.84 10.29 15.71
C ILE A 43 -2.38 11.62 15.16
N LYS A 44 -2.89 12.70 15.73
CA LYS A 44 -2.51 14.05 15.34
C LYS A 44 -1.25 14.49 16.06
N VAL A 45 -0.28 14.94 15.28
CA VAL A 45 1.02 15.41 15.76
C VAL A 45 1.21 16.88 15.38
N ARG A 46 1.67 17.68 16.34
CA ARG A 46 2.06 19.09 16.17
C ARG A 46 3.40 19.34 16.84
N ASP A 47 4.31 19.93 16.13
CA ASP A 47 5.70 20.16 16.58
C ASP A 47 6.33 18.89 17.18
N ASN A 48 6.17 17.76 16.47
CA ASN A 48 6.60 16.40 16.86
C ASN A 48 6.00 15.88 18.19
N LYS A 49 4.88 16.43 18.65
CA LYS A 49 4.16 15.96 19.86
C LYS A 49 2.78 15.50 19.50
N VAL A 50 2.36 14.39 20.07
CA VAL A 50 0.96 13.94 19.97
C VAL A 50 0.06 14.93 20.69
N VAL A 51 -0.94 15.41 19.99
CA VAL A 51 -1.91 16.40 20.52
C VAL A 51 -3.33 15.87 20.56
N ASP A 52 -3.68 14.90 19.73
CA ASP A 52 -5.02 14.32 19.68
C ASP A 52 -4.97 12.92 19.04
N THR A 53 -6.02 12.11 19.27
CA THR A 53 -6.17 10.77 18.74
C THR A 53 -7.59 10.52 18.26
N PHE A 54 -7.72 9.71 17.23
CA PHE A 54 -8.98 9.24 16.67
C PHE A 54 -8.92 7.71 16.58
N SER A 55 -9.93 7.03 17.11
CA SER A 55 -10.03 5.57 17.04
C SER A 55 -11.50 5.18 17.00
N GLU A 56 -11.94 4.64 15.86
CA GLU A 56 -13.34 4.28 15.65
C GLU A 56 -13.46 2.95 14.92
N LEU A 57 -14.33 2.08 15.41
CA LEU A 57 -14.78 0.92 14.66
C LEU A 57 -15.77 1.37 13.58
N VAL A 58 -15.68 0.72 12.43
CA VAL A 58 -16.51 1.02 11.26
C VAL A 58 -17.45 -0.15 11.00
N LYS A 59 -18.76 0.12 11.05
CA LYS A 59 -19.77 -0.86 10.66
C LYS A 59 -19.68 -1.12 9.16
N THR A 60 -19.09 -2.23 8.82
CA THR A 60 -18.95 -2.66 7.43
C THR A 60 -20.26 -3.26 6.90
N LYS A 61 -20.29 -3.55 5.61
CA LYS A 61 -21.40 -4.30 5.00
C LYS A 61 -21.40 -5.74 5.52
N VAL A 62 -22.59 -6.33 5.57
CA VAL A 62 -22.75 -7.72 5.94
C VAL A 62 -21.98 -8.62 4.98
N TYR A 63 -21.12 -9.45 5.52
CA TYR A 63 -20.29 -10.35 4.72
C TYR A 63 -21.07 -11.59 4.32
N TYR A 64 -21.84 -12.17 5.27
CA TYR A 64 -22.71 -13.32 5.03
C TYR A 64 -24.06 -13.15 5.70
N VAL A 65 -25.11 -13.68 5.04
CA VAL A 65 -26.39 -13.99 5.66
C VAL A 65 -26.39 -15.49 5.94
N LEU A 66 -27.20 -15.96 6.87
CA LEU A 66 -27.19 -17.26 7.51
C LEU A 66 -26.95 -18.48 6.60
N ASP A 67 -27.55 -18.49 5.42
CA ASP A 67 -27.51 -19.63 4.50
C ASP A 67 -26.14 -19.84 3.84
N ASP A 68 -25.28 -18.78 3.84
CA ASP A 68 -23.98 -18.77 3.18
C ASP A 68 -22.79 -18.81 4.17
N VAL A 69 -23.07 -18.85 5.49
CA VAL A 69 -22.01 -18.82 6.52
C VAL A 69 -21.23 -20.13 6.53
N ARG A 70 -19.91 -20.03 6.40
CA ARG A 70 -19.03 -21.18 6.60
C ARG A 70 -19.05 -21.61 8.07
N LYS A 71 -18.93 -22.91 8.32
CA LYS A 71 -18.99 -23.47 9.70
C LYS A 71 -17.92 -22.89 10.63
N GLU A 72 -16.86 -22.36 10.08
CA GLU A 72 -15.71 -21.79 10.81
C GLU A 72 -15.96 -20.33 11.25
N ASP A 73 -16.91 -19.63 10.61
CA ASP A 73 -17.15 -18.23 10.91
C ASP A 73 -18.01 -18.07 12.17
N ARG A 74 -17.63 -17.12 13.03
CA ARG A 74 -18.37 -16.79 14.26
C ARG A 74 -19.63 -16.02 13.89
N VAL A 75 -20.75 -16.61 14.14
CA VAL A 75 -22.06 -16.05 13.85
C VAL A 75 -22.59 -15.32 15.08
N VAL A 76 -23.08 -14.11 14.87
CA VAL A 76 -23.76 -13.32 15.91
C VAL A 76 -25.27 -13.33 15.62
N GLU A 77 -26.09 -13.57 16.63
CA GLU A 77 -27.54 -13.56 16.51
C GLU A 77 -28.08 -12.22 17.01
N PHE A 78 -28.76 -11.49 16.11
CA PHE A 78 -29.46 -10.24 16.43
C PHE A 78 -30.92 -10.36 15.93
N ASP A 79 -31.87 -10.23 16.84
CA ASP A 79 -33.34 -10.27 16.52
C ASP A 79 -33.72 -11.44 15.61
N SER A 80 -33.17 -12.66 15.90
CA SER A 80 -33.31 -13.88 15.09
C SER A 80 -32.58 -13.90 13.73
N GLU A 81 -31.90 -12.85 13.32
CA GLU A 81 -31.00 -12.86 12.17
C GLU A 81 -29.57 -13.19 12.59
N LYS A 82 -28.94 -14.06 11.83
CA LYS A 82 -27.52 -14.42 12.01
C LYS A 82 -26.70 -13.63 10.97
N ILE A 83 -25.79 -12.82 11.46
CA ILE A 83 -25.01 -11.90 10.64
C ILE A 83 -23.52 -12.16 10.84
N VAL A 84 -22.74 -12.13 9.76
CA VAL A 84 -21.29 -12.19 9.79
C VAL A 84 -20.74 -10.99 9.02
N TYR A 85 -19.98 -10.13 9.70
CA TYR A 85 -19.30 -8.98 9.10
C TYR A 85 -17.86 -9.35 8.70
N ILE A 86 -17.18 -10.15 9.50
CA ILE A 86 -15.78 -10.55 9.33
C ILE A 86 -15.59 -12.05 9.57
N SER A 87 -14.60 -12.63 8.90
CA SER A 87 -14.20 -14.00 9.12
C SER A 87 -13.52 -14.21 10.48
N ASN A 88 -13.47 -15.46 10.97
CA ASN A 88 -12.72 -15.78 12.18
C ASN A 88 -11.25 -15.39 12.10
N SER A 89 -10.61 -15.55 10.94
CA SER A 89 -9.20 -15.20 10.76
C SER A 89 -8.93 -13.70 10.98
N ILE A 90 -9.81 -12.82 10.51
CA ILE A 90 -9.72 -11.38 10.75
C ILE A 90 -9.98 -11.08 12.24
N SER A 91 -11.02 -11.70 12.82
CA SER A 91 -11.31 -11.54 14.26
C SER A 91 -10.17 -12.02 15.16
N ASP A 92 -9.53 -13.14 14.82
CA ASP A 92 -8.39 -13.67 15.58
C ASP A 92 -7.14 -12.79 15.43
N LEU A 93 -6.95 -12.15 14.27
CA LEU A 93 -5.83 -11.25 13.99
C LEU A 93 -5.99 -9.92 14.73
N THR A 94 -7.16 -9.28 14.60
CA THR A 94 -7.39 -7.90 15.07
C THR A 94 -7.97 -7.82 16.48
N GLY A 95 -8.57 -8.94 16.97
CA GLY A 95 -9.36 -8.97 18.19
C GLY A 95 -10.74 -8.30 18.06
N ILE A 96 -11.09 -7.77 16.89
CA ILE A 96 -12.40 -7.16 16.61
C ILE A 96 -13.40 -8.30 16.38
N THR A 97 -14.57 -8.19 16.98
CA THR A 97 -15.61 -9.21 16.88
C THR A 97 -16.76 -8.77 15.98
N ASN A 98 -17.55 -9.73 15.50
CA ASN A 98 -18.78 -9.43 14.76
C ASN A 98 -19.79 -8.64 15.62
N GLU A 99 -19.79 -8.84 16.95
CA GLU A 99 -20.61 -8.08 17.88
C GLU A 99 -20.16 -6.61 17.97
N ASP A 100 -18.86 -6.37 18.04
CA ASP A 100 -18.30 -5.02 18.05
C ASP A 100 -18.72 -4.25 16.78
N LEU A 101 -18.62 -4.90 15.61
CA LEU A 101 -18.98 -4.28 14.34
C LEU A 101 -20.49 -4.07 14.19
N HIS A 102 -21.32 -4.92 14.80
CA HIS A 102 -22.77 -4.72 14.79
C HIS A 102 -23.17 -3.43 15.50
N HIS A 103 -22.49 -3.09 16.58
CA HIS A 103 -22.72 -1.88 17.37
C HIS A 103 -21.88 -0.68 16.92
N ALA A 104 -20.97 -0.87 15.97
CA ALA A 104 -20.12 0.19 15.45
C ALA A 104 -20.94 1.27 14.69
N ARG A 105 -20.34 2.44 14.57
CA ARG A 105 -20.89 3.56 13.78
C ARG A 105 -20.83 3.23 12.30
N THR A 106 -21.74 3.82 11.55
CA THR A 106 -21.74 3.67 10.09
C THR A 106 -20.47 4.29 9.48
N GLU A 107 -20.01 3.72 8.37
CA GLU A 107 -18.86 4.22 7.63
C GLU A 107 -19.00 5.72 7.30
N LYS A 108 -20.18 6.16 6.91
CA LYS A 108 -20.46 7.58 6.63
C LYS A 108 -20.23 8.48 7.83
N GLU A 109 -20.73 8.10 9.01
CA GLU A 109 -20.58 8.89 10.24
C GLU A 109 -19.11 8.98 10.67
N VAL A 110 -18.39 7.86 10.57
CA VAL A 110 -16.96 7.82 10.89
C VAL A 110 -16.16 8.68 9.92
N MET A 111 -16.43 8.60 8.61
CA MET A 111 -15.70 9.40 7.62
C MET A 111 -15.96 10.91 7.75
N ILE A 112 -17.16 11.33 8.16
CA ILE A 112 -17.44 12.75 8.45
C ILE A 112 -16.53 13.26 9.56
N ASP A 113 -16.40 12.51 10.65
CA ASP A 113 -15.58 12.94 11.79
C ASP A 113 -14.09 12.74 11.52
N PHE A 114 -13.72 11.71 10.76
CA PHE A 114 -12.35 11.49 10.32
C PHE A 114 -11.84 12.65 9.44
N LEU A 115 -12.62 13.11 8.44
CA LEU A 115 -12.24 14.25 7.62
C LEU A 115 -12.06 15.54 8.45
N LYS A 116 -12.92 15.78 9.43
CA LYS A 116 -12.74 16.92 10.37
C LYS A 116 -11.47 16.76 11.19
N PHE A 117 -11.19 15.53 11.62
CA PHE A 117 -9.99 15.22 12.41
C PHE A 117 -8.72 15.45 11.61
N ILE A 118 -8.60 14.90 10.40
CA ILE A 118 -7.38 15.07 9.60
C ILE A 118 -7.22 16.49 9.03
N GLY A 119 -8.31 17.16 8.65
CA GLY A 119 -8.25 18.46 7.97
C GLY A 119 -7.32 18.42 6.75
N ASP A 120 -6.44 19.42 6.63
CA ASP A 120 -5.46 19.52 5.54
C ASP A 120 -4.08 18.93 5.91
N ASP A 121 -4.01 18.09 6.95
CA ASP A 121 -2.75 17.51 7.41
C ASP A 121 -2.10 16.61 6.35
N ILE A 122 -0.78 16.54 6.36
CA ILE A 122 -0.04 15.44 5.73
C ILE A 122 -0.41 14.16 6.46
N LEU A 123 -0.80 13.12 5.74
CA LEU A 123 -1.07 11.81 6.32
C LEU A 123 0.20 10.95 6.26
N VAL A 124 0.53 10.34 7.38
CA VAL A 124 1.68 9.45 7.52
C VAL A 124 1.18 8.04 7.82
N GLY A 125 1.64 7.05 7.06
CA GLY A 125 1.30 5.64 7.30
C GLY A 125 2.42 4.70 6.83
N HIS A 126 2.24 3.42 7.07
CA HIS A 126 3.14 2.40 6.56
C HIS A 126 2.46 1.66 5.40
N ASN A 127 2.96 1.81 4.18
CA ASN A 127 2.30 1.39 2.93
C ASN A 127 1.00 2.18 2.64
N ILE A 128 0.84 3.35 3.21
CA ILE A 128 -0.37 4.17 3.09
C ILE A 128 -0.68 4.54 1.64
N VAL A 129 0.32 4.79 0.81
CA VAL A 129 0.15 5.17 -0.60
C VAL A 129 -0.56 4.09 -1.40
N SER A 130 -0.22 2.82 -1.14
CA SER A 130 -0.74 1.68 -1.88
C SER A 130 -1.92 0.98 -1.21
N PHE A 131 -2.15 1.21 0.09
CA PHE A 131 -3.18 0.53 0.85
C PHE A 131 -4.19 1.49 1.48
N ASP A 132 -3.91 2.05 2.65
CA ASP A 132 -4.90 2.81 3.45
C ASP A 132 -5.56 3.94 2.68
N SER A 133 -4.77 4.72 1.94
CA SER A 133 -5.29 5.85 1.19
C SER A 133 -6.26 5.45 0.07
N ASN A 134 -6.23 4.20 -0.40
CA ASN A 134 -7.19 3.69 -1.37
C ASN A 134 -8.55 3.44 -0.72
N PHE A 135 -8.57 2.76 0.42
CA PHE A 135 -9.78 2.53 1.20
C PHE A 135 -10.42 3.84 1.64
N LEU A 136 -9.62 4.76 2.19
CA LEU A 136 -10.08 6.07 2.62
C LEU A 136 -10.65 6.88 1.45
N TYR A 137 -9.95 6.90 0.30
CA TYR A 137 -10.43 7.62 -0.88
C TYR A 137 -11.77 7.10 -1.36
N ASP A 138 -11.90 5.77 -1.52
CA ASP A 138 -13.13 5.15 -2.02
C ASP A 138 -14.29 5.32 -1.04
N SER A 139 -14.02 5.21 0.26
CA SER A 139 -15.01 5.42 1.32
C SER A 139 -15.51 6.88 1.35
N ILE A 140 -14.59 7.84 1.39
CA ILE A 140 -14.92 9.27 1.41
C ILE A 140 -15.71 9.65 0.16
N GLN A 141 -15.25 9.22 -1.02
CA GLN A 141 -15.91 9.51 -2.28
C GLN A 141 -17.32 8.90 -2.34
N SER A 142 -17.47 7.64 -1.96
CA SER A 142 -18.75 6.93 -2.06
C SER A 142 -19.79 7.41 -1.05
N ASN A 143 -19.36 7.74 0.17
CA ASN A 143 -20.26 8.14 1.26
C ASN A 143 -20.56 9.65 1.30
N LEU A 144 -19.59 10.49 0.90
CA LEU A 144 -19.65 11.95 1.08
C LEU A 144 -19.60 12.72 -0.26
N GLY A 145 -19.16 12.09 -1.34
CA GLY A 145 -18.92 12.77 -2.63
C GLY A 145 -17.68 13.68 -2.60
N GLU A 146 -16.87 13.59 -1.56
CA GLU A 146 -15.63 14.35 -1.38
C GLU A 146 -14.41 13.57 -1.86
N ILE A 147 -13.26 14.23 -1.91
CA ILE A 147 -11.98 13.65 -2.38
C ILE A 147 -10.96 13.75 -1.26
N LEU A 148 -10.30 12.65 -0.94
CA LEU A 148 -9.12 12.66 -0.07
C LEU A 148 -7.96 13.30 -0.84
N ASN A 149 -7.64 14.56 -0.53
CA ASN A 149 -6.61 15.34 -1.24
C ASN A 149 -5.37 15.63 -0.37
N ASN A 150 -5.26 15.00 0.77
CA ASN A 150 -4.14 15.14 1.70
C ASN A 150 -2.85 14.58 1.07
N ASP A 151 -1.74 15.30 1.21
CA ASP A 151 -0.42 14.79 0.86
C ASP A 151 -0.05 13.61 1.77
N LEU A 152 0.71 12.65 1.27
CA LEU A 152 1.02 11.40 1.92
C LEU A 152 2.52 11.27 2.18
N VAL A 153 2.91 10.77 3.33
CA VAL A 153 4.26 10.28 3.64
C VAL A 153 4.18 8.80 3.99
N ASP A 154 4.94 7.99 3.30
CA ASP A 154 4.91 6.54 3.45
C ASP A 154 6.22 6.04 4.07
N THR A 155 6.12 5.49 5.30
CA THR A 155 7.30 4.97 6.01
C THR A 155 7.88 3.71 5.37
N LEU A 156 7.10 2.95 4.58
CA LEU A 156 7.61 1.84 3.78
C LEU A 156 8.62 2.36 2.74
N TYR A 157 8.25 3.36 1.95
CA TYR A 157 9.14 3.94 0.94
C TYR A 157 10.33 4.66 1.58
N LEU A 158 10.12 5.41 2.68
CA LEU A 158 11.25 6.02 3.41
C LEU A 158 12.23 4.96 3.92
N SER A 159 11.73 3.84 4.47
CA SER A 159 12.59 2.78 4.95
C SER A 159 13.41 2.11 3.85
N GLN A 160 12.81 1.91 2.67
CA GLN A 160 13.50 1.38 1.49
C GLN A 160 14.61 2.29 0.97
N ASP A 161 14.50 3.60 1.21
CA ASP A 161 15.52 4.57 0.81
C ASP A 161 16.66 4.71 1.84
N ILE A 162 16.40 4.34 3.10
CA ILE A 162 17.31 4.59 4.23
C ILE A 162 18.06 3.30 4.64
N ILE A 163 17.45 2.14 4.43
CA ILE A 163 17.95 0.86 4.93
C ILE A 163 18.09 -0.10 3.76
N ASP A 164 19.33 -0.48 3.43
CA ASP A 164 19.61 -1.43 2.35
C ASP A 164 19.76 -2.87 2.85
N ASP A 165 20.25 -3.05 4.09
CA ASP A 165 20.57 -4.36 4.66
C ASP A 165 19.50 -4.83 5.65
N ILE A 166 18.35 -5.23 5.12
CA ILE A 166 17.23 -5.79 5.88
C ILE A 166 16.48 -6.80 5.03
N GLU A 167 15.95 -7.85 5.65
CA GLU A 167 15.24 -8.93 4.95
C GLU A 167 14.05 -8.41 4.12
N ASN A 168 13.25 -7.53 4.70
CA ASN A 168 12.12 -6.86 4.06
C ASN A 168 11.76 -5.60 4.85
N HIS A 169 10.90 -4.76 4.29
CA HIS A 169 10.45 -3.51 4.90
C HIS A 169 9.04 -3.59 5.49
N LYS A 170 8.59 -4.77 5.92
CA LYS A 170 7.33 -4.90 6.65
C LYS A 170 7.44 -4.23 8.03
N LEU A 171 6.32 -3.74 8.54
CA LEU A 171 6.29 -3.03 9.83
C LEU A 171 6.92 -3.86 10.96
N ASP A 172 6.61 -5.17 11.06
CA ASP A 172 7.17 -6.05 12.08
C ASP A 172 8.69 -6.23 11.97
N THR A 173 9.21 -6.32 10.74
CA THR A 173 10.66 -6.42 10.49
C THR A 173 11.36 -5.13 10.90
N LEU A 174 10.78 -3.97 10.55
CA LEU A 174 11.32 -2.66 10.92
C LEU A 174 11.20 -2.38 12.42
N MET A 175 10.12 -2.85 13.07
CA MET A 175 10.00 -2.81 14.54
C MET A 175 11.16 -3.56 15.20
N SER A 176 11.43 -4.78 14.75
CA SER A 176 12.53 -5.59 15.25
C SER A 176 13.90 -4.93 14.99
N TYR A 177 14.10 -4.36 13.82
CA TYR A 177 15.34 -3.68 13.43
C TYR A 177 15.65 -2.45 14.29
N PHE A 178 14.62 -1.69 14.68
CA PHE A 178 14.75 -0.47 15.47
C PHE A 178 14.42 -0.63 16.96
N ASP A 179 14.23 -1.86 17.44
CA ASP A 179 13.82 -2.16 18.83
C ASP A 179 12.52 -1.41 19.24
N ILE A 180 11.59 -1.25 18.29
CA ILE A 180 10.28 -0.66 18.57
C ILE A 180 9.37 -1.73 19.16
N THR A 181 8.86 -1.49 20.36
CA THR A 181 7.92 -2.38 21.04
C THR A 181 6.52 -1.80 21.05
N SER A 182 5.51 -2.67 20.91
CA SER A 182 4.11 -2.39 21.14
C SER A 182 3.49 -3.54 21.91
N ASN A 183 2.64 -3.22 22.89
CA ASN A 183 1.90 -4.23 23.67
C ASN A 183 0.65 -4.73 22.93
N VAL A 184 0.21 -3.99 21.92
CA VAL A 184 -0.96 -4.29 21.09
C VAL A 184 -0.54 -4.20 19.63
N ARG A 185 -0.95 -5.17 18.83
CA ARG A 185 -0.75 -5.20 17.38
C ARG A 185 -2.08 -5.49 16.71
N HIS A 186 -2.15 -5.15 15.42
CA HIS A 186 -3.36 -5.33 14.63
C HIS A 186 -4.57 -4.60 15.24
N ARG A 187 -4.33 -3.38 15.68
CA ARG A 187 -5.32 -2.37 16.04
C ARG A 187 -4.85 -1.04 15.46
N ALA A 188 -5.69 -0.42 14.68
CA ALA A 188 -5.34 0.72 13.85
C ALA A 188 -4.65 1.87 14.63
N LEU A 189 -5.12 2.20 15.84
CA LEU A 189 -4.47 3.22 16.66
C LEU A 189 -3.08 2.79 17.14
N ALA A 190 -2.91 1.53 17.55
CA ALA A 190 -1.63 1.02 18.03
C ALA A 190 -0.59 0.91 16.92
N ASP A 191 -1.00 0.51 15.71
CA ASP A 191 -0.12 0.42 14.56
C ASP A 191 0.22 1.80 13.99
N SER A 192 -0.69 2.78 14.11
CA SER A 192 -0.37 4.20 13.92
C SER A 192 0.73 4.68 14.88
N GLU A 193 0.67 4.36 16.20
CA GLU A 193 1.72 4.72 17.16
C GLU A 193 3.09 4.11 16.78
N VAL A 194 3.10 2.85 16.36
CA VAL A 194 4.30 2.18 15.86
C VAL A 194 4.88 2.90 14.65
N THR A 195 4.02 3.27 13.70
CA THR A 195 4.40 4.01 12.50
C THR A 195 5.01 5.38 12.82
N LEU A 196 4.49 6.09 13.82
CA LEU A 196 5.07 7.34 14.28
C LEU A 196 6.47 7.14 14.89
N LYS A 197 6.64 6.12 15.73
CA LYS A 197 7.96 5.75 16.28
C LYS A 197 8.93 5.39 15.16
N LEU A 198 8.47 4.63 14.17
CA LEU A 198 9.28 4.27 13.00
C LEU A 198 9.71 5.50 12.21
N LEU A 199 8.81 6.45 11.95
CA LEU A 199 9.16 7.71 11.27
C LEU A 199 10.27 8.47 11.99
N GLN A 200 10.22 8.52 13.34
CA GLN A 200 11.26 9.15 14.15
C GLN A 200 12.60 8.40 14.04
N LYS A 201 12.58 7.07 14.11
CA LYS A 201 13.79 6.24 13.98
C LYS A 201 14.44 6.35 12.61
N LEU A 202 13.64 6.40 11.54
CA LEU A 202 14.13 6.65 10.19
C LEU A 202 14.79 8.03 10.07
N LYS A 203 14.18 9.07 10.65
CA LYS A 203 14.78 10.40 10.72
C LYS A 203 16.10 10.42 11.49
N GLU A 204 16.14 9.77 12.66
CA GLU A 204 17.36 9.65 13.47
C GLU A 204 18.47 8.92 12.67
N ARG A 205 18.11 7.88 11.94
CA ARG A 205 19.06 7.12 11.10
C ARG A 205 19.67 7.99 10.00
N VAL A 206 18.90 8.84 9.34
CA VAL A 206 19.41 9.81 8.36
C VAL A 206 20.36 10.82 9.03
N LEU A 207 19.97 11.38 10.17
CA LEU A 207 20.79 12.37 10.91
C LEU A 207 22.10 11.80 11.48
N THR A 208 22.13 10.49 11.76
CA THR A 208 23.36 9.80 12.25
C THR A 208 24.22 9.26 11.12
N SER A 209 23.72 9.21 9.89
CA SER A 209 24.53 9.01 8.70
C SER A 209 25.34 10.27 8.40
N ASN A 210 26.42 10.15 7.63
CA ASN A 210 27.20 11.33 7.19
C ASN A 210 26.43 12.21 6.16
N MET A 211 25.13 12.06 6.06
CA MET A 211 24.23 12.75 5.14
C MET A 211 23.34 13.71 5.92
N THR A 212 23.23 14.95 5.48
CA THR A 212 22.26 15.89 6.03
C THR A 212 20.84 15.55 5.55
N LEU A 213 19.81 15.98 6.31
CA LEU A 213 18.41 15.85 5.85
C LEU A 213 18.19 16.51 4.49
N GLU A 214 18.81 17.65 4.24
CA GLU A 214 18.72 18.34 2.93
C GLU A 214 19.33 17.50 1.81
N GLU A 215 20.46 16.87 2.02
CA GLU A 215 21.07 15.97 1.03
C GLU A 215 20.23 14.72 0.81
N PHE A 216 19.64 14.15 1.87
CA PHE A 216 18.72 13.02 1.74
C PHE A 216 17.47 13.41 0.92
N LEU A 217 16.90 14.57 1.16
CA LEU A 217 15.74 15.08 0.45
C LEU A 217 16.07 15.50 -0.98
N LYS A 218 17.25 16.10 -1.20
CA LYS A 218 17.73 16.48 -2.53
C LYS A 218 18.16 15.31 -3.40
N ASN A 219 18.55 14.18 -2.78
CA ASN A 219 18.90 12.97 -3.53
C ASN A 219 17.70 12.38 -4.33
N GLU A 220 16.47 12.87 -4.14
CA GLU A 220 15.40 12.61 -5.10
C GLU A 220 15.49 13.48 -6.36
N GLU A 221 15.97 14.70 -6.28
CA GLU A 221 16.20 15.52 -7.49
C GLU A 221 17.37 14.99 -8.33
N VAL A 222 18.32 14.28 -7.72
CA VAL A 222 19.46 13.67 -8.43
C VAL A 222 19.17 12.21 -8.85
N LYS A 223 18.26 11.53 -8.17
CA LYS A 223 17.66 10.25 -8.60
C LYS A 223 16.32 10.46 -9.35
N ILE A 224 16.10 11.62 -9.96
CA ILE A 224 15.22 11.71 -11.12
C ILE A 224 15.87 10.74 -12.10
N SER A 225 15.31 9.55 -12.11
CA SER A 225 15.76 8.46 -12.96
C SER A 225 16.02 9.05 -14.34
N PRO A 226 17.16 8.72 -15.00
CA PRO A 226 17.37 9.07 -16.40
C PRO A 226 16.12 8.82 -17.27
N PHE A 227 15.21 7.96 -16.80
CA PHE A 227 13.94 7.62 -17.42
C PHE A 227 12.92 8.75 -17.54
N LEU A 228 12.86 9.72 -16.61
CA LEU A 228 11.91 10.84 -16.72
C LEU A 228 12.29 11.81 -17.85
N ASN A 229 13.53 11.79 -18.29
CA ASN A 229 14.02 12.59 -19.41
C ASN A 229 14.20 11.77 -20.71
N LEU A 230 13.86 10.48 -20.73
CA LEU A 230 13.89 9.68 -21.94
C LEU A 230 12.72 10.04 -22.85
N PRO A 231 12.93 10.03 -24.16
CA PRO A 231 11.84 10.23 -25.11
C PRO A 231 10.77 9.14 -24.94
N VAL A 232 9.53 9.51 -25.23
CA VAL A 232 8.40 8.56 -25.23
C VAL A 232 8.70 7.43 -26.21
N CYS A 233 8.63 6.20 -25.72
CA CYS A 233 8.88 5.02 -26.52
C CYS A 233 7.55 4.43 -27.03
N GLU A 234 7.35 4.38 -28.35
CA GLU A 234 6.14 3.81 -28.98
C GLU A 234 5.98 2.31 -28.76
N TYR A 235 7.06 1.59 -28.38
CA TYR A 235 7.05 0.15 -28.16
C TYR A 235 6.06 -0.31 -27.08
N PHE A 236 5.86 0.49 -26.01
CA PHE A 236 4.95 0.14 -24.92
C PHE A 236 3.52 0.63 -25.13
N LYS A 237 3.24 1.35 -26.19
CA LYS A 237 1.92 1.93 -26.44
C LYS A 237 0.83 0.85 -26.54
N ASN A 238 -0.19 0.97 -25.70
CA ASN A 238 -1.29 0.01 -25.58
C ASN A 238 -0.88 -1.41 -25.10
N MET A 239 0.32 -1.58 -24.56
CA MET A 239 0.80 -2.86 -24.01
C MET A 239 0.54 -2.94 -22.51
N ASN A 240 0.11 -4.10 -22.02
CA ASN A 240 0.02 -4.42 -20.60
C ASN A 240 1.33 -5.02 -20.15
N VAL A 241 2.02 -4.34 -19.24
CA VAL A 241 3.41 -4.66 -18.88
C VAL A 241 3.52 -5.03 -17.42
N CYS A 242 4.01 -6.21 -17.11
CA CYS A 242 4.31 -6.66 -15.76
C CYS A 242 5.82 -6.65 -15.50
N ILE A 243 6.24 -6.37 -14.27
CA ILE A 243 7.65 -6.34 -13.85
C ILE A 243 7.85 -7.30 -12.68
N THR A 244 8.94 -8.08 -12.73
CA THR A 244 9.33 -8.98 -11.63
C THR A 244 10.83 -8.97 -11.40
N GLY A 245 11.29 -9.28 -10.18
CA GLY A 245 12.71 -9.15 -9.79
C GLY A 245 13.10 -7.73 -9.40
N LYS A 246 14.33 -7.51 -8.96
CA LYS A 246 14.92 -6.20 -8.64
C LYS A 246 15.53 -5.63 -9.92
N LEU A 247 15.18 -4.40 -10.28
CA LEU A 247 15.78 -3.72 -11.41
C LEU A 247 17.04 -2.98 -10.95
N GLU A 248 18.13 -3.06 -11.73
CA GLU A 248 19.36 -2.30 -11.48
C GLU A 248 19.18 -0.82 -11.86
N ILE A 249 18.36 -0.56 -12.87
CA ILE A 249 18.07 0.78 -13.39
C ILE A 249 17.24 1.66 -12.46
N GLY A 250 16.67 1.11 -11.39
CA GLY A 250 15.91 1.86 -10.39
C GLY A 250 14.66 1.17 -9.87
N LYS A 251 13.85 1.93 -9.12
CA LYS A 251 12.62 1.41 -8.52
C LYS A 251 11.60 1.06 -9.60
N LYS A 252 10.90 -0.06 -9.42
CA LYS A 252 9.83 -0.52 -10.35
C LYS A 252 8.78 0.55 -10.62
N GLU A 253 8.45 1.37 -9.62
CA GLU A 253 7.43 2.42 -9.77
C GLU A 253 7.85 3.50 -10.77
N ILE A 254 9.14 3.84 -10.83
CA ILE A 254 9.67 4.79 -11.83
C ILE A 254 9.56 4.17 -13.24
N VAL A 255 9.88 2.90 -13.38
CA VAL A 255 9.76 2.20 -14.66
C VAL A 255 8.29 2.07 -15.07
N LYS A 256 7.38 1.79 -14.14
CA LYS A 256 5.95 1.78 -14.39
C LYS A 256 5.44 3.16 -14.83
N GLU A 257 5.93 4.24 -14.22
CA GLU A 257 5.59 5.60 -14.60
C GLU A 257 6.07 5.92 -16.03
N TYR A 258 7.29 5.55 -16.36
CA TYR A 258 7.81 5.69 -17.73
C TYR A 258 6.93 4.93 -18.74
N ILE A 259 6.56 3.67 -18.43
CA ILE A 259 5.67 2.86 -19.28
C ILE A 259 4.31 3.55 -19.46
N ARG A 260 3.73 4.15 -18.40
CA ARG A 260 2.48 4.93 -18.53
C ARG A 260 2.67 6.14 -19.45
N ASN A 261 3.79 6.86 -19.34
CA ASN A 261 4.11 7.99 -20.19
C ASN A 261 4.29 7.57 -21.65
N CYS A 262 4.72 6.33 -21.90
CA CYS A 262 4.77 5.73 -23.23
C CYS A 262 3.42 5.19 -23.73
N GLY A 263 2.32 5.39 -22.97
CA GLY A 263 0.99 4.91 -23.33
C GLY A 263 0.75 3.43 -23.06
N GLY A 264 1.60 2.78 -22.24
CA GLY A 264 1.42 1.42 -21.74
C GLY A 264 0.63 1.34 -20.44
N ALA A 265 0.18 0.16 -20.07
CA ALA A 265 -0.55 -0.15 -18.84
C ALA A 265 0.28 -1.08 -17.95
N PRO A 266 0.99 -0.55 -16.91
CA PRO A 266 1.69 -1.39 -15.95
C PRO A 266 0.72 -2.20 -15.10
N GLU A 267 1.01 -3.50 -14.93
CA GLU A 267 0.23 -4.44 -14.12
C GLU A 267 1.05 -4.95 -12.93
N ASP A 268 0.36 -5.23 -11.82
CA ASP A 268 0.99 -5.77 -10.60
C ASP A 268 1.14 -7.28 -10.63
N ASP A 269 0.40 -7.98 -11.47
CA ASP A 269 0.48 -9.43 -11.67
C ASP A 269 0.27 -9.79 -13.14
N ILE A 270 0.63 -11.04 -13.50
CA ILE A 270 0.37 -11.58 -14.82
C ILE A 270 -1.12 -11.90 -14.98
N THR A 271 -1.73 -11.35 -16.00
CA THR A 271 -3.13 -11.55 -16.36
C THR A 271 -3.27 -12.16 -17.75
N LYS A 272 -4.49 -12.44 -18.21
CA LYS A 272 -4.75 -12.87 -19.60
C LYS A 272 -4.53 -11.75 -20.63
N LYS A 273 -4.32 -10.49 -20.15
CA LYS A 273 -4.09 -9.32 -21.00
C LYS A 273 -2.62 -8.91 -21.03
N THR A 274 -1.77 -9.50 -20.17
CA THR A 274 -0.35 -9.16 -20.11
C THR A 274 0.32 -9.45 -21.45
N ASP A 275 0.95 -8.45 -22.02
CA ASP A 275 1.67 -8.52 -23.30
C ASP A 275 3.17 -8.66 -23.08
N ILE A 276 3.72 -8.03 -22.04
CA ILE A 276 5.16 -8.00 -21.76
C ILE A 276 5.42 -8.32 -20.29
N LEU A 277 6.45 -9.15 -20.04
CA LEU A 277 7.04 -9.35 -18.71
C LEU A 277 8.50 -8.89 -18.70
N ILE A 278 8.83 -7.88 -17.92
CA ILE A 278 10.20 -7.41 -17.71
C ILE A 278 10.80 -8.14 -16.50
N LEU A 279 11.99 -8.72 -16.70
CA LEU A 279 12.74 -9.46 -15.68
C LEU A 279 13.89 -8.62 -15.15
N GLY A 280 13.88 -8.35 -13.86
CA GLY A 280 15.05 -7.86 -13.11
C GLY A 280 15.79 -9.02 -12.43
N ASP A 281 16.78 -8.69 -11.60
CA ASP A 281 17.55 -9.64 -10.82
C ASP A 281 16.71 -10.35 -9.76
N TYR A 282 16.93 -11.65 -9.58
CA TYR A 282 16.25 -12.51 -8.62
C TYR A 282 17.09 -12.83 -7.38
N SER A 283 18.36 -12.41 -7.32
CA SER A 283 19.29 -12.77 -6.24
C SER A 283 18.80 -12.38 -4.83
N GLY A 284 17.93 -11.37 -4.73
CA GLY A 284 17.28 -10.96 -3.47
C GLY A 284 15.86 -11.49 -3.26
N CYS A 285 15.38 -12.43 -4.07
CA CYS A 285 14.00 -12.93 -3.97
C CYS A 285 13.91 -14.16 -3.05
N HIS A 286 13.37 -14.00 -1.84
CA HIS A 286 13.27 -15.08 -0.84
C HIS A 286 12.26 -16.20 -1.15
N ASN A 287 11.37 -16.02 -2.13
CA ASN A 287 10.31 -16.98 -2.48
C ASN A 287 10.59 -17.73 -3.79
N LEU A 288 11.85 -17.89 -4.16
CA LEU A 288 12.23 -18.71 -5.31
C LEU A 288 12.05 -20.19 -4.94
N ARG A 289 11.37 -20.95 -5.82
CA ARG A 289 11.32 -22.41 -5.76
C ARG A 289 12.61 -23.00 -6.36
N GLU A 290 12.71 -24.33 -6.39
CA GLU A 290 13.86 -25.06 -6.95
C GLU A 290 14.25 -24.66 -8.39
N ASP A 291 13.30 -24.06 -9.14
CA ASP A 291 13.52 -23.55 -10.50
C ASP A 291 14.12 -22.14 -10.55
N ASN A 292 14.39 -21.51 -9.39
CA ASN A 292 14.89 -20.14 -9.27
C ASN A 292 14.06 -19.07 -10.00
N LEU A 293 12.76 -19.30 -10.20
CA LEU A 293 11.86 -18.36 -10.85
C LEU A 293 10.92 -17.69 -9.85
N THR A 294 10.55 -16.44 -10.11
CA THR A 294 9.50 -15.76 -9.36
C THR A 294 8.11 -16.33 -9.69
N SER A 295 7.12 -16.10 -8.84
CA SER A 295 5.73 -16.51 -9.08
C SER A 295 5.18 -15.94 -10.38
N LYS A 296 5.47 -14.66 -10.68
CA LYS A 296 5.06 -13.99 -11.92
C LYS A 296 5.71 -14.60 -13.16
N HIS A 297 7.01 -14.90 -13.08
CA HIS A 297 7.71 -15.54 -14.20
C HIS A 297 7.13 -16.94 -14.51
N ARG A 298 6.90 -17.76 -13.48
CA ARG A 298 6.22 -19.07 -13.66
C ARG A 298 4.84 -18.94 -14.27
N LYS A 299 4.06 -17.95 -13.80
CA LYS A 299 2.71 -17.69 -14.31
C LYS A 299 2.73 -17.28 -15.78
N ALA A 300 3.67 -16.42 -16.18
CA ALA A 300 3.87 -16.04 -17.57
C ALA A 300 4.23 -17.24 -18.45
N LEU A 301 5.21 -18.05 -18.04
CA LEU A 301 5.60 -19.26 -18.78
C LEU A 301 4.45 -20.27 -18.89
N LYS A 302 3.62 -20.40 -17.85
CA LYS A 302 2.41 -21.24 -17.91
C LYS A 302 1.43 -20.70 -18.96
N ASN A 303 1.12 -19.41 -18.92
CA ASN A 303 0.19 -18.78 -19.85
C ASN A 303 0.68 -18.86 -21.30
N ILE A 304 1.99 -18.72 -21.55
CA ILE A 304 2.60 -18.90 -22.87
C ILE A 304 2.38 -20.33 -23.37
N ARG A 305 2.57 -21.34 -22.52
CA ARG A 305 2.31 -22.76 -22.89
C ARG A 305 0.83 -23.02 -23.19
N GLU A 306 -0.06 -22.23 -22.59
CA GLU A 306 -1.51 -22.29 -22.82
C GLU A 306 -1.95 -21.42 -24.01
N GLY A 307 -0.99 -20.82 -24.75
CA GLY A 307 -1.23 -20.11 -26.02
C GLY A 307 -1.34 -18.59 -25.90
N GLN A 308 -1.07 -17.99 -24.72
CA GLN A 308 -1.00 -16.53 -24.60
C GLN A 308 0.31 -16.01 -25.19
N SER A 309 0.23 -14.93 -25.96
CA SER A 309 1.41 -14.22 -26.47
C SER A 309 1.92 -13.26 -25.39
N ILE A 310 2.96 -13.64 -24.65
CA ILE A 310 3.67 -12.76 -23.71
C ILE A 310 5.12 -12.69 -24.13
N GLU A 311 5.62 -11.49 -24.36
CA GLU A 311 7.04 -11.24 -24.58
C GLU A 311 7.75 -11.13 -23.24
N ILE A 312 8.88 -11.84 -23.09
CA ILE A 312 9.70 -11.79 -21.88
C ILE A 312 10.98 -11.03 -22.20
N LEU A 313 11.16 -9.88 -21.56
CA LEU A 313 12.34 -9.02 -21.72
C LEU A 313 13.24 -9.12 -20.49
N SER A 314 14.54 -9.33 -20.68
CA SER A 314 15.51 -9.00 -19.65
C SER A 314 15.55 -7.48 -19.42
N GLU A 315 16.11 -7.04 -18.31
CA GLU A 315 16.32 -5.61 -18.05
C GLU A 315 17.19 -4.95 -19.13
N GLU A 316 18.21 -5.65 -19.61
CA GLU A 316 19.06 -5.18 -20.70
C GLU A 316 18.27 -5.02 -22.01
N ALA A 317 17.43 -6.01 -22.36
CA ALA A 317 16.58 -5.93 -23.54
C ALA A 317 15.54 -4.80 -23.44
N PHE A 318 14.99 -4.58 -22.24
CA PHE A 318 14.12 -3.43 -21.97
C PHE A 318 14.86 -2.11 -22.19
N LEU A 319 16.09 -1.97 -21.67
CA LEU A 319 16.91 -0.76 -21.87
C LEU A 319 17.20 -0.48 -23.35
N GLN A 320 17.45 -1.51 -24.16
CA GLN A 320 17.66 -1.36 -25.59
C GLN A 320 16.43 -0.84 -26.34
N GLN A 321 15.22 -1.04 -25.81
CA GLN A 321 13.99 -0.48 -26.40
C GLN A 321 13.81 1.02 -26.12
N ILE A 322 14.41 1.52 -25.06
CA ILE A 322 14.13 2.88 -24.53
C ILE A 322 15.31 3.85 -24.67
N ILE A 323 16.51 3.33 -24.87
CA ILE A 323 17.70 4.14 -25.11
C ILE A 323 17.97 4.09 -26.63
N PRO A 324 17.88 5.26 -27.32
CA PRO A 324 18.10 5.31 -28.76
C PRO A 324 19.54 5.00 -29.16
#